data_9254f852a13aa07fac1334d2782b8fdd
#
_entry.id   9254f852a13aa07fac1334d2782b8fdd
#
_cell.length_a   1.000
_cell.length_b   1.000
_cell.length_c   1.000
_cell.angle_alpha   90.00
_cell.angle_beta   90.00
_cell.angle_gamma   90.00
#
_symmetry.space_group_name_H-M   'P 1'
#
loop_
_entity.id
_entity.type
_entity.pdbx_description
1 polymer ?
#
loop_
_entity_poly.entity_id
_entity_poly.type
_entity_poly.pdbx_seq_one_letter_code
_entity_poly.pdbx_strand_id
1 'polypeptide(L)'
;MKTLSIILSLSIVLTTSVKAQTDEAAQLLLNWEKLQQLEEILQNMYVGYKVLDKGYRTIKDISEGNYSIHQAFLDGLMAVNPNVRNYKRIPYIISYQRLLLDEYKRAFGRFKNDPNFTVDEIIYLDGVYSFLFKQSLRNLDELAMVITATKLRMNDDERMQAIDRIFFDMESKVMFLRRFNNSTQLLAIQRARENSDATTMKKLYGVDQ
;
A
#
# COMPACT_ATOMS: atom_id res chain seq x y z
N MET A 1 61.19 -50.90 1.75
CA MET A 1 59.74 -51.06 1.55
C MET A 1 58.91 -50.36 2.64
N LYS A 2 59.26 -50.45 3.96
CA LYS A 2 58.49 -49.78 5.03
C LYS A 2 58.51 -48.26 4.98
N THR A 3 59.61 -47.62 4.57
CA THR A 3 59.76 -46.16 4.44
C THR A 3 58.96 -45.61 3.26
N LEU A 4 58.85 -46.36 2.17
CA LEU A 4 58.06 -45.94 1.02
C LEU A 4 56.55 -46.00 1.31
N SER A 5 56.10 -46.94 2.09
CA SER A 5 54.71 -47.09 2.56
C SER A 5 54.28 -45.95 3.52
N ILE A 6 55.22 -45.47 4.35
CA ILE A 6 54.94 -44.34 5.30
C ILE A 6 54.84 -43.02 4.52
N ILE A 7 55.67 -42.78 3.51
CA ILE A 7 55.61 -41.57 2.67
C ILE A 7 54.32 -41.57 1.85
N LEU A 8 53.89 -42.68 1.33
CA LEU A 8 52.66 -42.80 0.56
C LEU A 8 51.42 -42.57 1.44
N SER A 9 51.40 -43.06 2.68
CA SER A 9 50.29 -42.82 3.60
C SER A 9 50.24 -41.36 4.06
N LEU A 10 51.36 -40.68 4.27
CA LEU A 10 51.45 -39.30 4.66
C LEU A 10 50.98 -38.35 3.53
N SER A 11 51.23 -38.66 2.26
CA SER A 11 50.77 -37.87 1.13
C SER A 11 49.23 -37.94 0.93
N ILE A 12 48.59 -39.06 1.27
CA ILE A 12 47.12 -39.22 1.18
C ILE A 12 46.41 -38.39 2.25
N VAL A 13 46.98 -38.25 3.43
CA VAL A 13 46.38 -37.42 4.52
C VAL A 13 46.43 -35.92 4.21
N LEU A 14 47.48 -35.46 3.50
CA LEU A 14 47.62 -34.04 3.12
C LEU A 14 46.60 -33.60 2.03
N THR A 15 46.16 -34.51 1.15
CA THR A 15 45.23 -34.17 0.06
C THR A 15 43.76 -34.04 0.52
N THR A 16 43.38 -34.66 1.63
CA THR A 16 42.02 -34.56 2.18
C THR A 16 41.78 -33.25 2.90
N SER A 17 42.80 -32.62 3.48
CA SER A 17 42.66 -31.33 4.21
C SER A 17 42.43 -30.15 3.27
N VAL A 18 42.86 -30.18 1.99
CA VAL A 18 42.72 -29.08 1.04
C VAL A 18 41.27 -28.94 0.55
N LYS A 19 40.53 -30.04 0.40
CA LYS A 19 39.11 -29.96 -0.02
C LYS A 19 38.17 -29.38 1.05
N ALA A 20 38.41 -29.69 2.31
CA ALA A 20 37.62 -29.17 3.42
C ALA A 20 37.75 -27.65 3.56
N GLN A 21 38.94 -27.09 3.34
CA GLN A 21 39.16 -25.63 3.41
C GLN A 21 38.52 -24.84 2.27
N THR A 22 38.41 -25.43 1.06
CA THR A 22 37.72 -24.78 -0.07
C THR A 22 36.21 -24.75 0.13
N ASP A 23 35.62 -25.77 0.72
CA ASP A 23 34.19 -25.83 1.02
C ASP A 23 33.81 -24.84 2.14
N GLU A 24 34.62 -24.71 3.20
CA GLU A 24 34.42 -23.71 4.25
C GLU A 24 34.55 -22.27 3.73
N ALA A 25 35.52 -21.98 2.87
CA ALA A 25 35.69 -20.67 2.27
C ALA A 25 34.51 -20.33 1.33
N ALA A 26 34.00 -21.30 0.56
CA ALA A 26 32.81 -21.12 -0.28
C ALA A 26 31.57 -20.88 0.56
N GLN A 27 31.43 -21.55 1.70
CA GLN A 27 30.31 -21.39 2.62
C GLN A 27 30.36 -20.05 3.35
N LEU A 28 31.54 -19.55 3.70
CA LEU A 28 31.74 -18.20 4.26
C LEU A 28 31.36 -17.10 3.24
N LEU A 29 31.70 -17.25 1.98
CA LEU A 29 31.31 -16.34 0.90
C LEU A 29 29.80 -16.31 0.70
N LEU A 30 29.15 -17.47 0.68
CA LEU A 30 27.69 -17.59 0.60
C LEU A 30 26.99 -16.95 1.80
N ASN A 31 27.54 -17.12 2.99
CA ASN A 31 27.00 -16.51 4.22
C ASN A 31 27.19 -15.00 4.22
N TRP A 32 28.31 -14.50 3.68
CA TRP A 32 28.55 -13.06 3.52
C TRP A 32 27.58 -12.44 2.51
N GLU A 33 27.34 -13.09 1.38
CA GLU A 33 26.38 -12.64 0.37
C GLU A 33 24.94 -12.61 0.92
N LYS A 34 24.55 -13.64 1.70
CA LYS A 34 23.27 -13.65 2.42
C LYS A 34 23.16 -12.55 3.45
N LEU A 35 24.25 -12.21 4.15
CA LEU A 35 24.28 -11.12 5.10
C LEU A 35 24.06 -9.77 4.42
N GLN A 36 24.72 -9.55 3.29
CA GLN A 36 24.50 -8.34 2.47
C GLN A 36 23.07 -8.23 1.95
N GLN A 37 22.48 -9.32 1.48
CA GLN A 37 21.08 -9.35 1.05
C GLN A 37 20.12 -9.06 2.22
N LEU A 38 20.40 -9.57 3.42
CA LEU A 38 19.62 -9.28 4.62
C LEU A 38 19.75 -7.81 5.03
N GLU A 39 20.92 -7.22 4.92
CA GLU A 39 21.14 -5.81 5.23
C GLU A 39 20.39 -4.90 4.23
N GLU A 40 20.41 -5.24 2.95
CA GLU A 40 19.63 -4.54 1.91
C GLU A 40 18.12 -4.67 2.15
N ILE A 41 17.63 -5.85 2.52
CA ILE A 41 16.22 -6.07 2.87
C ILE A 41 15.83 -5.24 4.09
N LEU A 42 16.66 -5.20 5.13
CA LEU A 42 16.42 -4.37 6.32
C LEU A 42 16.41 -2.88 6.01
N GLN A 43 17.32 -2.42 5.15
CA GLN A 43 17.36 -1.04 4.69
C GLN A 43 16.11 -0.68 3.89
N ASN A 44 15.67 -1.54 2.98
CA ASN A 44 14.46 -1.37 2.19
C ASN A 44 13.20 -1.39 3.09
N MET A 45 13.16 -2.27 4.10
CA MET A 45 12.09 -2.28 5.10
C MET A 45 12.04 -0.97 5.90
N TYR A 46 13.21 -0.43 6.30
CA TYR A 46 13.29 0.82 7.06
C TYR A 46 12.84 2.03 6.21
N VAL A 47 13.26 2.08 4.93
CA VAL A 47 12.81 3.10 3.99
C VAL A 47 11.30 2.97 3.74
N GLY A 48 10.82 1.74 3.52
CA GLY A 48 9.39 1.45 3.38
C GLY A 48 8.59 1.88 4.60
N TYR A 49 9.05 1.59 5.81
CA TYR A 49 8.41 2.05 7.04
C TYR A 49 8.32 3.58 7.14
N LYS A 50 9.41 4.30 6.80
CA LYS A 50 9.39 5.78 6.77
C LYS A 50 8.39 6.34 5.75
N VAL A 51 8.30 5.74 4.57
CA VAL A 51 7.33 6.16 3.54
C VAL A 51 5.91 5.91 4.03
N LEU A 52 5.64 4.76 4.65
CA LEU A 52 4.34 4.41 5.22
C LEU A 52 3.94 5.34 6.38
N ASP A 53 4.87 5.65 7.29
CA ASP A 53 4.62 6.58 8.40
C ASP A 53 4.33 7.99 7.90
N LYS A 54 5.09 8.47 6.90
CA LYS A 54 4.86 9.76 6.26
C LYS A 54 3.52 9.81 5.52
N GLY A 55 3.18 8.76 4.77
CA GLY A 55 1.90 8.63 4.06
C GLY A 55 0.73 8.64 5.06
N TYR A 56 0.80 7.83 6.12
CA TYR A 56 -0.21 7.78 7.16
C TYR A 56 -0.40 9.13 7.87
N ARG A 57 0.67 9.84 8.23
CA ARG A 57 0.61 11.18 8.83
C ARG A 57 0.00 12.19 7.88
N THR A 58 0.41 12.20 6.60
CA THR A 58 -0.17 13.10 5.60
C THR A 58 -1.69 12.89 5.47
N ILE A 59 -2.16 11.64 5.46
CA ILE A 59 -3.59 11.35 5.37
C ILE A 59 -4.30 11.66 6.69
N LYS A 60 -3.66 11.43 7.83
CA LYS A 60 -4.18 11.83 9.14
C LYS A 60 -4.37 13.35 9.21
N ASP A 61 -3.35 14.12 8.83
CA ASP A 61 -3.38 15.59 8.84
C ASP A 61 -4.46 16.14 7.89
N ILE A 62 -4.58 15.55 6.69
CA ILE A 62 -5.64 15.87 5.73
C ILE A 62 -7.01 15.47 6.29
N SER A 63 -7.12 14.37 7.03
CA SER A 63 -8.37 13.88 7.63
C SER A 63 -8.83 14.77 8.80
N GLU A 64 -7.88 15.29 9.59
CA GLU A 64 -8.16 16.27 10.67
C GLU A 64 -8.46 17.64 10.09
N GLY A 65 -7.76 18.07 9.02
CA GLY A 65 -8.07 19.27 8.25
C GLY A 65 -9.42 19.22 7.53
N ASN A 66 -9.90 18.04 7.17
CA ASN A 66 -11.21 17.82 6.54
C ASN A 66 -12.39 18.23 7.43
N TYR A 67 -12.23 18.17 8.76
CA TYR A 67 -13.27 18.64 9.68
C TYR A 67 -13.48 20.16 9.58
N SER A 68 -12.40 20.92 9.44
CA SER A 68 -12.47 22.38 9.22
C SER A 68 -12.99 22.72 7.83
N ILE A 69 -12.69 21.93 6.81
CA ILE A 69 -13.24 22.08 5.44
C ILE A 69 -14.76 21.81 5.46
N HIS A 70 -15.22 20.79 6.19
CA HIS A 70 -16.65 20.52 6.35
C HIS A 70 -17.40 21.67 7.03
N GLN A 71 -16.80 22.30 8.02
CA GLN A 71 -17.40 23.43 8.72
C GLN A 71 -17.48 24.66 7.80
N ALA A 72 -16.36 25.04 7.17
CA ALA A 72 -16.31 26.14 6.21
C ALA A 72 -17.24 25.91 5.00
N PHE A 73 -17.41 24.65 4.60
CA PHE A 73 -18.32 24.23 3.54
C PHE A 73 -19.79 24.43 3.94
N LEU A 74 -20.18 24.04 5.15
CA LEU A 74 -21.53 24.24 5.68
C LEU A 74 -21.86 25.72 5.83
N ASP A 75 -20.89 26.52 6.28
CA ASP A 75 -21.04 27.98 6.41
C ASP A 75 -21.18 28.66 5.02
N GLY A 76 -20.43 28.17 4.01
CA GLY A 76 -20.54 28.62 2.62
C GLY A 76 -21.87 28.27 1.97
N LEU A 77 -22.46 27.13 2.31
CA LEU A 77 -23.79 26.69 1.85
C LEU A 77 -24.92 27.64 2.33
N MET A 78 -24.73 28.31 3.45
CA MET A 78 -25.72 29.26 3.97
C MET A 78 -25.89 30.52 3.10
N ALA A 79 -24.87 30.84 2.27
CA ALA A 79 -24.84 32.04 1.43
C ALA A 79 -25.34 31.81 -0.01
N VAL A 80 -25.78 30.58 -0.36
CA VAL A 80 -26.17 30.19 -1.73
C VAL A 80 -27.67 30.23 -1.92
N ASN A 81 -28.10 30.39 -3.19
CA ASN A 81 -29.49 30.23 -3.59
C ASN A 81 -30.08 28.91 -3.03
N PRO A 82 -31.28 28.93 -2.41
CA PRO A 82 -31.91 27.76 -1.84
C PRO A 82 -32.02 26.55 -2.78
N ASN A 83 -32.20 26.79 -4.10
CA ASN A 83 -32.29 25.72 -5.11
C ASN A 83 -30.99 24.91 -5.23
N VAL A 84 -29.84 25.59 -5.21
CA VAL A 84 -28.51 24.95 -5.26
C VAL A 84 -28.16 24.35 -3.89
N ARG A 85 -28.43 25.10 -2.79
CA ARG A 85 -28.17 24.61 -1.43
C ARG A 85 -28.88 23.31 -1.11
N ASN A 86 -30.13 23.17 -1.54
CA ASN A 86 -30.94 21.98 -1.27
C ASN A 86 -30.78 20.90 -2.32
N TYR A 87 -29.81 21.05 -3.24
CA TYR A 87 -29.63 20.05 -4.29
C TYR A 87 -29.17 18.71 -3.73
N LYS A 88 -29.99 17.69 -3.94
CA LYS A 88 -29.90 16.38 -3.28
C LYS A 88 -28.53 15.68 -3.42
N ARG A 89 -27.74 15.99 -4.47
CA ARG A 89 -26.45 15.36 -4.71
C ARG A 89 -25.31 15.86 -3.81
N ILE A 90 -25.45 17.08 -3.25
CA ILE A 90 -24.42 17.65 -2.35
C ILE A 90 -24.16 16.76 -1.13
N PRO A 91 -25.17 16.36 -0.33
CA PRO A 91 -24.92 15.49 0.80
C PRO A 91 -24.38 14.09 0.39
N TYR A 92 -24.71 13.60 -0.79
CA TYR A 92 -24.13 12.35 -1.29
C TYR A 92 -22.64 12.48 -1.62
N ILE A 93 -22.20 13.58 -2.22
CA ILE A 93 -20.78 13.85 -2.50
C ILE A 93 -20.00 13.82 -1.18
N ILE A 94 -20.50 14.47 -0.14
CA ILE A 94 -19.89 14.51 1.20
C ILE A 94 -19.86 13.10 1.82
N SER A 95 -20.94 12.33 1.67
CA SER A 95 -21.01 10.94 2.16
C SER A 95 -20.02 10.03 1.43
N TYR A 96 -19.81 10.22 0.13
CA TYR A 96 -18.81 9.50 -0.65
C TYR A 96 -17.38 9.81 -0.18
N GLN A 97 -17.09 11.07 0.17
CA GLN A 97 -15.78 11.41 0.74
C GLN A 97 -15.52 10.68 2.05
N ARG A 98 -16.51 10.65 2.95
CA ARG A 98 -16.40 9.90 4.20
C ARG A 98 -16.21 8.40 3.93
N LEU A 99 -17.00 7.86 3.01
CA LEU A 99 -16.93 6.44 2.63
C LEU A 99 -15.55 6.07 2.06
N LEU A 100 -14.99 6.92 1.17
CA LEU A 100 -13.63 6.74 0.64
C LEU A 100 -12.60 6.67 1.76
N LEU A 101 -12.67 7.59 2.72
CA LEU A 101 -11.74 7.64 3.85
C LEU A 101 -11.87 6.40 4.75
N ASP A 102 -13.10 6.00 5.09
CA ASP A 102 -13.36 4.88 5.99
C ASP A 102 -12.98 3.53 5.34
N GLU A 103 -13.31 3.35 4.06
CA GLU A 103 -12.95 2.14 3.32
C GLU A 103 -11.43 2.04 3.08
N TYR A 104 -10.77 3.16 2.79
CA TYR A 104 -9.32 3.23 2.70
C TYR A 104 -8.66 2.80 4.01
N LYS A 105 -8.99 3.46 5.13
CA LYS A 105 -8.38 3.18 6.44
C LYS A 105 -8.52 1.70 6.83
N ARG A 106 -9.69 1.12 6.61
CA ARG A 106 -9.95 -0.29 6.91
C ARG A 106 -9.18 -1.24 6.01
N ALA A 107 -9.17 -0.99 4.70
CA ALA A 107 -8.50 -1.84 3.74
C ALA A 107 -6.98 -1.78 3.87
N PHE A 108 -6.42 -0.57 3.92
CA PHE A 108 -4.98 -0.37 4.06
C PHE A 108 -4.44 -0.94 5.37
N GLY A 109 -5.18 -0.74 6.49
CA GLY A 109 -4.81 -1.31 7.79
C GLY A 109 -4.73 -2.84 7.77
N ARG A 110 -5.60 -3.51 7.00
CA ARG A 110 -5.55 -4.96 6.81
C ARG A 110 -4.35 -5.38 5.97
N PHE A 111 -4.17 -4.79 4.79
CA PHE A 111 -3.11 -5.17 3.85
C PHE A 111 -1.71 -4.88 4.40
N LYS A 112 -1.53 -3.76 5.11
CA LYS A 112 -0.26 -3.41 5.75
C LYS A 112 0.24 -4.47 6.74
N ASN A 113 -0.69 -5.16 7.41
CA ASN A 113 -0.38 -6.17 8.41
C ASN A 113 -0.46 -7.61 7.87
N ASP A 114 -0.72 -7.77 6.58
CA ASP A 114 -0.84 -9.08 5.94
C ASP A 114 0.54 -9.56 5.46
N PRO A 115 1.05 -10.70 5.97
CA PRO A 115 2.36 -11.22 5.62
C PRO A 115 2.49 -11.68 4.16
N ASN A 116 1.37 -11.74 3.42
CA ASN A 116 1.36 -12.12 2.02
C ASN A 116 1.72 -10.96 1.07
N PHE A 117 1.95 -9.75 1.57
CA PHE A 117 2.39 -8.61 0.78
C PHE A 117 3.83 -8.23 1.10
N THR A 118 4.58 -7.89 0.04
CA THR A 118 5.90 -7.30 0.16
C THR A 118 5.82 -5.81 0.53
N VAL A 119 6.94 -5.25 1.00
CA VAL A 119 7.03 -3.83 1.32
C VAL A 119 6.72 -2.96 0.09
N ASP A 120 7.25 -3.34 -1.09
CA ASP A 120 7.03 -2.59 -2.34
C ASP A 120 5.56 -2.59 -2.75
N GLU A 121 4.86 -3.71 -2.54
CA GLU A 121 3.43 -3.79 -2.80
C GLU A 121 2.62 -2.92 -1.85
N ILE A 122 3.00 -2.86 -0.57
CA ILE A 122 2.36 -1.95 0.39
C ILE A 122 2.60 -0.48 0.00
N ILE A 123 3.80 -0.13 -0.45
CA ILE A 123 4.11 1.22 -0.98
C ILE A 123 3.24 1.52 -2.22
N TYR A 124 3.08 0.57 -3.12
CA TYR A 124 2.20 0.70 -4.29
C TYR A 124 0.74 0.93 -3.88
N LEU A 125 0.22 0.13 -2.94
CA LEU A 125 -1.13 0.29 -2.41
C LEU A 125 -1.33 1.68 -1.81
N ASP A 126 -0.39 2.15 -0.99
CA ASP A 126 -0.42 3.49 -0.41
C ASP A 126 -0.44 4.58 -1.49
N GLY A 127 0.36 4.43 -2.54
CA GLY A 127 0.39 5.33 -3.69
C GLY A 127 -0.97 5.45 -4.39
N VAL A 128 -1.64 4.32 -4.64
CA VAL A 128 -2.97 4.27 -5.25
C VAL A 128 -4.01 4.96 -4.36
N TYR A 129 -4.03 4.62 -3.07
CA TYR A 129 -4.95 5.23 -2.11
C TYR A 129 -4.72 6.74 -1.95
N SER A 130 -3.47 7.17 -1.81
CA SER A 130 -3.11 8.58 -1.68
C SER A 130 -3.50 9.38 -2.92
N PHE A 131 -3.30 8.83 -4.11
CA PHE A 131 -3.73 9.45 -5.36
C PHE A 131 -5.25 9.61 -5.41
N LEU A 132 -5.98 8.53 -5.13
CA LEU A 132 -7.45 8.54 -5.13
C LEU A 132 -8.01 9.56 -4.14
N PHE A 133 -7.43 9.62 -2.95
CA PHE A 133 -7.84 10.55 -1.92
C PHE A 133 -7.56 12.02 -2.30
N LYS A 134 -6.39 12.32 -2.86
CA LYS A 134 -6.08 13.66 -3.39
C LYS A 134 -7.05 14.09 -4.48
N GLN A 135 -7.44 13.19 -5.36
CA GLN A 135 -8.43 13.48 -6.40
C GLN A 135 -9.82 13.74 -5.81
N SER A 136 -10.20 13.01 -4.76
CA SER A 136 -11.49 13.25 -4.09
C SER A 136 -11.53 14.59 -3.34
N LEU A 137 -10.41 15.03 -2.76
CA LEU A 137 -10.30 16.36 -2.16
C LEU A 137 -10.47 17.47 -3.19
N ARG A 138 -9.88 17.33 -4.39
CA ARG A 138 -10.09 18.29 -5.49
C ARG A 138 -11.58 18.44 -5.85
N ASN A 139 -12.31 17.33 -5.81
CA ASN A 139 -13.75 17.37 -6.04
C ASN A 139 -14.50 18.16 -4.96
N LEU A 140 -14.08 18.06 -3.69
CA LEU A 140 -14.66 18.88 -2.63
C LEU A 140 -14.31 20.36 -2.78
N ASP A 141 -13.07 20.67 -3.18
CA ASP A 141 -12.65 22.03 -3.47
C ASP A 141 -13.46 22.62 -4.65
N GLU A 142 -13.67 21.86 -5.73
CA GLU A 142 -14.49 22.25 -6.86
C GLU A 142 -15.94 22.46 -6.43
N LEU A 143 -16.49 21.55 -5.64
CA LEU A 143 -17.83 21.68 -5.06
C LEU A 143 -17.96 22.97 -4.26
N ALA A 144 -16.98 23.26 -3.38
CA ALA A 144 -16.96 24.48 -2.58
C ALA A 144 -16.94 25.74 -3.46
N MET A 145 -16.19 25.73 -4.56
CA MET A 145 -16.20 26.84 -5.53
C MET A 145 -17.53 27.01 -6.23
N VAL A 146 -18.14 25.90 -6.67
CA VAL A 146 -19.41 25.90 -7.41
C VAL A 146 -20.56 26.39 -6.54
N ILE A 147 -20.60 26.01 -5.27
CA ILE A 147 -21.66 26.43 -4.34
C ILE A 147 -21.47 27.85 -3.80
N THR A 148 -20.27 28.42 -3.83
CA THR A 148 -20.00 29.76 -3.35
C THR A 148 -20.42 30.80 -4.40
N ALA A 149 -21.51 31.53 -4.16
CA ALA A 149 -22.14 32.41 -5.13
C ALA A 149 -21.23 33.52 -5.71
N THR A 150 -20.20 33.93 -4.95
CA THR A 150 -19.33 35.06 -5.29
C THR A 150 -18.10 34.67 -6.12
N LYS A 151 -17.77 33.38 -6.24
CA LYS A 151 -16.51 32.94 -6.87
C LYS A 151 -16.60 32.64 -8.37
N LEU A 152 -17.77 32.27 -8.87
CA LEU A 152 -17.96 31.92 -10.28
C LEU A 152 -19.18 32.62 -10.87
N ARG A 153 -19.05 33.14 -12.11
CA ARG A 153 -20.18 33.65 -12.90
C ARG A 153 -20.92 32.48 -13.54
N MET A 154 -21.69 31.76 -12.75
CA MET A 154 -22.50 30.62 -13.18
C MET A 154 -23.96 30.86 -12.78
N ASN A 155 -24.88 30.49 -13.66
CA ASN A 155 -26.30 30.41 -13.30
C ASN A 155 -26.59 29.13 -12.51
N ASP A 156 -27.80 28.99 -11.98
CA ASP A 156 -28.17 27.84 -11.10
C ASP A 156 -28.13 26.51 -11.88
N ASP A 157 -28.51 26.48 -13.13
CA ASP A 157 -28.48 25.28 -13.98
C ASP A 157 -27.05 24.81 -14.25
N GLU A 158 -26.14 25.74 -14.57
CA GLU A 158 -24.72 25.45 -14.74
C GLU A 158 -24.07 24.91 -13.46
N ARG A 159 -24.48 25.46 -12.29
CA ARG A 159 -24.03 24.97 -10.98
C ARG A 159 -24.53 23.56 -10.71
N MET A 160 -25.81 23.27 -10.97
CA MET A 160 -26.37 21.93 -10.78
C MET A 160 -25.68 20.91 -11.71
N GLN A 161 -25.41 21.26 -12.96
CA GLN A 161 -24.65 20.40 -13.88
C GLN A 161 -23.21 20.15 -13.40
N ALA A 162 -22.53 21.17 -12.84
CA ALA A 162 -21.22 21.02 -12.26
C ALA A 162 -21.25 20.07 -11.04
N ILE A 163 -22.23 20.24 -10.15
CA ILE A 163 -22.43 19.34 -8.99
C ILE A 163 -22.70 17.91 -9.47
N ASP A 164 -23.46 17.73 -10.55
CA ASP A 164 -23.71 16.42 -11.14
C ASP A 164 -22.45 15.73 -11.63
N ARG A 165 -21.56 16.45 -12.32
CA ARG A 165 -20.26 15.91 -12.73
C ARG A 165 -19.41 15.48 -11.53
N ILE A 166 -19.34 16.31 -10.50
CA ILE A 166 -18.61 16.00 -9.28
C ILE A 166 -19.21 14.78 -8.59
N PHE A 167 -20.52 14.65 -8.53
CA PHE A 167 -21.20 13.51 -7.96
C PHE A 167 -20.82 12.20 -8.68
N PHE A 168 -20.93 12.15 -10.00
CA PHE A 168 -20.58 10.95 -10.77
C PHE A 168 -19.08 10.60 -10.70
N ASP A 169 -18.22 11.62 -10.62
CA ASP A 169 -16.79 11.39 -10.45
C ASP A 169 -16.47 10.82 -9.06
N MET A 170 -17.11 11.33 -8.00
CA MET A 170 -16.99 10.76 -6.64
C MET A 170 -17.53 9.33 -6.55
N GLU A 171 -18.68 9.06 -7.17
CA GLU A 171 -19.25 7.72 -7.26
C GLU A 171 -18.29 6.74 -7.95
N SER A 172 -17.69 7.18 -9.07
CA SER A 172 -16.70 6.38 -9.80
C SER A 172 -15.47 6.07 -8.97
N LYS A 173 -15.00 7.00 -8.15
CA LYS A 173 -13.89 6.79 -7.21
C LYS A 173 -14.23 5.76 -6.14
N VAL A 174 -15.44 5.80 -5.57
CA VAL A 174 -15.91 4.79 -4.60
C VAL A 174 -15.96 3.40 -5.25
N MET A 175 -16.52 3.31 -6.45
CA MET A 175 -16.56 2.03 -7.17
C MET A 175 -15.18 1.50 -7.54
N PHE A 176 -14.26 2.38 -7.91
CA PHE A 176 -12.87 2.00 -8.15
C PHE A 176 -12.23 1.46 -6.86
N LEU A 177 -12.33 2.20 -5.75
CA LEU A 177 -11.78 1.80 -4.46
C LEU A 177 -12.26 0.40 -4.04
N ARG A 178 -13.56 0.14 -4.16
CA ARG A 178 -14.13 -1.16 -3.81
C ARG A 178 -13.62 -2.27 -4.70
N ARG A 179 -13.55 -2.07 -6.00
CA ARG A 179 -12.96 -3.06 -6.92
C ARG A 179 -11.51 -3.32 -6.61
N PHE A 180 -10.74 -2.27 -6.39
CA PHE A 180 -9.33 -2.36 -6.03
C PHE A 180 -9.13 -3.15 -4.73
N ASN A 181 -9.89 -2.82 -3.68
CA ASN A 181 -9.84 -3.52 -2.39
C ASN A 181 -10.20 -5.02 -2.54
N ASN A 182 -11.24 -5.32 -3.31
CA ASN A 182 -11.67 -6.71 -3.53
C ASN A 182 -10.61 -7.50 -4.31
N SER A 183 -10.02 -6.93 -5.35
CA SER A 183 -8.94 -7.57 -6.13
C SER A 183 -7.69 -7.80 -5.27
N THR A 184 -7.31 -6.84 -4.45
CA THR A 184 -6.18 -6.95 -3.53
C THR A 184 -6.44 -8.02 -2.47
N GLN A 185 -7.65 -8.09 -1.93
CA GLN A 185 -8.03 -9.12 -0.97
C GLN A 185 -8.04 -10.52 -1.59
N LEU A 186 -8.49 -10.65 -2.82
CA LEU A 186 -8.46 -11.93 -3.54
C LEU A 186 -7.01 -12.40 -3.75
N LEU A 187 -6.12 -11.50 -4.13
CA LEU A 187 -4.69 -11.79 -4.24
C LEU A 187 -4.09 -12.29 -2.90
N ALA A 188 -4.41 -11.62 -1.80
CA ALA A 188 -3.97 -12.05 -0.47
C ALA A 188 -4.43 -13.47 -0.13
N ILE A 189 -5.70 -13.80 -0.41
CA ILE A 189 -6.25 -15.14 -0.18
C ILE A 189 -5.56 -16.19 -1.06
N GLN A 190 -5.30 -15.89 -2.33
CA GLN A 190 -4.61 -16.81 -3.24
C GLN A 190 -3.20 -17.12 -2.72
N ARG A 191 -2.43 -16.10 -2.35
CA ARG A 191 -1.07 -16.27 -1.80
C ARG A 191 -1.07 -17.04 -0.47
N ALA A 192 -2.02 -16.77 0.41
CA ALA A 192 -2.16 -17.52 1.66
C ALA A 192 -2.38 -19.02 1.40
N ARG A 193 -3.17 -19.39 0.40
CA ARG A 193 -3.38 -20.78 -0.02
C ARG A 193 -2.11 -21.40 -0.60
N GLU A 194 -1.44 -20.70 -1.52
CA GLU A 194 -0.17 -21.17 -2.12
C GLU A 194 0.90 -21.42 -1.07
N ASN A 195 1.05 -20.52 -0.08
CA ASN A 195 1.97 -20.68 1.03
C ASN A 195 1.59 -21.87 1.93
N SER A 196 0.31 -22.09 2.20
CA SER A 196 -0.19 -23.23 2.97
C SER A 196 0.07 -24.54 2.24
N ASP A 197 -0.22 -24.60 0.95
CA ASP A 197 0.00 -25.78 0.11
C ASP A 197 1.50 -26.10 0.01
N ALA A 198 2.35 -25.10 -0.21
CA ALA A 198 3.80 -25.27 -0.23
C ALA A 198 4.34 -25.81 1.12
N THR A 199 3.83 -25.28 2.24
CA THR A 199 4.22 -25.76 3.57
C THR A 199 3.79 -27.21 3.81
N THR A 200 2.59 -27.58 3.37
CA THR A 200 2.07 -28.93 3.46
C THR A 200 2.90 -29.91 2.62
N MET A 201 3.24 -29.52 1.40
CA MET A 201 4.10 -30.31 0.51
C MET A 201 5.50 -30.53 1.11
N LYS A 202 6.12 -29.48 1.68
CA LYS A 202 7.43 -29.62 2.37
C LYS A 202 7.35 -30.62 3.50
N LYS A 203 6.31 -30.58 4.33
CA LYS A 203 6.11 -31.55 5.42
C LYS A 203 5.91 -32.98 4.92
N LEU A 204 5.16 -33.16 3.83
CA LEU A 204 4.90 -34.50 3.26
C LEU A 204 6.15 -35.12 2.63
N TYR A 205 7.01 -34.35 2.01
CA TYR A 205 8.21 -34.82 1.31
C TYR A 205 9.49 -34.72 2.15
N GLY A 206 9.42 -34.27 3.41
CA GLY A 206 10.57 -34.23 4.31
C GLY A 206 11.67 -33.25 3.88
N VAL A 207 11.32 -32.18 3.18
CA VAL A 207 12.26 -31.18 2.63
C VAL A 207 12.52 -30.04 3.65
N ASP A 208 12.25 -30.30 4.92
CA ASP A 208 12.61 -29.38 6.03
C ASP A 208 14.10 -29.55 6.34
N GLN A 209 14.96 -28.74 5.69
CA GLN A 209 16.33 -28.47 6.12
C GLN A 209 16.48 -26.98 6.39
#